data_b84faf664bd792638ae31e05e37ae2ee
#
_entry.id   b84faf664bd792638ae31e05e37ae2ee
#
_cell.length_a   1.000
_cell.length_b   1.000
_cell.length_c   1.000
_cell.angle_alpha   90.00
_cell.angle_beta   90.00
_cell.angle_gamma   90.00
#
_symmetry.space_group_name_H-M   'P 1'
#
loop_
_entity.id
_entity.type
_entity.pdbx_description
1 polymer ?
#
loop_
_entity_poly.entity_id
_entity_poly.type
_entity_poly.pdbx_seq_one_letter_code
_entity_poly.pdbx_strand_id
1 'polypeptide(L)' 'MTSTPDSWTIRHFSQANPAGPGCDSMPALLRRLADSIEALGPAEVQDVVIAYEMTEHGPWRSGTVYFHLPEDD' A
#
# COMPACT_ATOMS: atom_id res chain seq x y z
N MET A 1 -9.65 29.18 -5.93
CA MET A 1 -9.40 28.66 -5.58
C MET A 1 -8.75 27.93 -5.47
N THR A 2 -8.44 27.63 -5.19
CA THR A 2 -7.76 27.01 -5.02
C THR A 2 -7.76 25.94 -5.34
N SER A 3 -7.58 25.45 -5.89
CA SER A 3 -7.46 24.42 -6.28
C SER A 3 -6.56 23.58 -5.83
N THR A 4 -6.13 23.70 -4.89
CA THR A 4 -5.26 22.87 -4.27
C THR A 4 -5.60 21.46 -4.41
N PRO A 5 -6.76 21.07 -4.20
CA PRO A 5 -7.06 19.68 -4.27
C PRO A 5 -6.68 19.04 -5.56
N ASP A 6 -6.68 19.82 -6.61
CA ASP A 6 -6.37 19.22 -7.85
C ASP A 6 -4.97 18.74 -7.90
N SER A 7 -4.07 19.45 -7.33
CA SER A 7 -2.70 19.01 -7.43
C SER A 7 -2.39 18.05 -6.34
N TRP A 8 -3.33 17.74 -5.46
CA TRP A 8 -3.03 16.87 -4.38
C TRP A 8 -3.78 15.58 -4.51
N THR A 9 -3.87 15.04 -5.64
CA THR A 9 -4.55 13.77 -5.81
C THR A 9 -3.76 12.70 -5.10
N ILE A 10 -4.37 12.08 -4.12
CA ILE A 10 -3.72 11.02 -3.38
C ILE A 10 -4.19 9.72 -3.97
N ARG A 11 -3.27 8.86 -4.27
CA ARG A 11 -3.58 7.55 -4.80
C ARG A 11 -3.27 6.50 -3.77
N HIS A 12 -3.76 5.33 -3.99
CA HIS A 12 -3.49 4.26 -3.05
C HIS A 12 -3.55 2.92 -3.76
N PHE A 13 -2.91 1.94 -3.17
CA PHE A 13 -3.07 0.56 -3.59
C PHE A 13 -3.04 -0.31 -2.34
N SER A 14 -3.62 -1.48 -2.45
CA SER A 14 -3.63 -2.43 -1.35
C SER A 14 -3.08 -3.75 -1.84
N GLN A 15 -2.38 -4.44 -0.97
CA GLN A 15 -1.82 -5.74 -1.28
C GLN A 15 -1.93 -6.63 -0.09
N ALA A 16 -2.01 -7.92 -0.33
CA ALA A 16 -2.02 -8.91 0.72
C ALA A 16 -1.10 -10.03 0.30
N ASN A 17 -0.68 -10.83 1.26
CA ASN A 17 0.07 -12.02 0.92
C ASN A 17 -0.83 -12.98 0.19
N PRO A 18 -0.27 -13.86 -0.64
CA PRO A 18 -1.08 -14.87 -1.29
C PRO A 18 -1.71 -15.80 -0.26
N ALA A 19 -2.84 -16.35 -0.60
CA ALA A 19 -3.50 -17.29 0.28
C ALA A 19 -2.61 -18.51 0.46
N GLY A 20 -2.73 -19.16 1.60
CA GLY A 20 -1.98 -20.36 1.87
C GLY A 20 -1.02 -20.15 3.00
N PRO A 21 -0.07 -21.05 3.18
CA PRO A 21 0.87 -20.98 4.28
C PRO A 21 1.64 -19.65 4.20
N GLY A 22 1.74 -19.00 5.33
CA GLY A 22 2.48 -17.74 5.38
C GLY A 22 1.67 -16.52 4.99
N CYS A 23 0.38 -16.67 4.79
CA CYS A 23 -0.42 -15.51 4.38
C CYS A 23 -0.51 -14.46 5.46
N ASP A 24 -0.15 -14.80 6.70
CA ASP A 24 -0.14 -13.83 7.76
C ASP A 24 1.25 -13.32 8.07
N SER A 25 2.22 -13.62 7.24
CA SER A 25 3.60 -13.22 7.52
C SER A 25 3.77 -11.73 7.30
N MET A 26 4.05 -11.01 8.36
CA MET A 26 4.28 -9.58 8.26
C MET A 26 5.54 -9.26 7.46
N PRO A 27 6.65 -9.96 7.68
CA PRO A 27 7.84 -9.64 6.86
C PRO A 27 7.59 -9.84 5.38
N ALA A 28 6.86 -10.88 5.00
CA ALA A 28 6.58 -11.11 3.60
C ALA A 28 5.72 -9.98 3.04
N LEU A 29 4.73 -9.55 3.81
CA LEU A 29 3.87 -8.46 3.36
C LEU A 29 4.67 -7.17 3.21
N LEU A 30 5.52 -6.88 4.17
CA LEU A 30 6.32 -5.66 4.11
C LEU A 30 7.26 -5.66 2.92
N ARG A 31 7.82 -6.81 2.58
CA ARG A 31 8.68 -6.89 1.41
C ARG A 31 7.90 -6.66 0.13
N ARG A 32 6.68 -7.18 0.05
CA ARG A 32 5.84 -6.93 -1.11
C ARG A 32 5.52 -5.47 -1.23
N LEU A 33 5.17 -4.82 -0.12
CA LEU A 33 4.84 -3.40 -0.17
C LEU A 33 6.06 -2.59 -0.57
N ALA A 34 7.22 -2.95 -0.03
CA ALA A 34 8.44 -2.23 -0.37
C ALA A 34 8.75 -2.35 -1.85
N ASP A 35 8.61 -3.55 -2.40
CA ASP A 35 8.88 -3.75 -3.82
C ASP A 35 7.91 -2.96 -4.67
N SER A 36 6.65 -2.92 -4.27
CA SER A 36 5.65 -2.20 -5.04
C SER A 36 5.88 -0.70 -4.97
N ILE A 37 6.26 -0.20 -3.79
CA ILE A 37 6.56 1.22 -3.65
C ILE A 37 7.75 1.57 -4.52
N GLU A 38 8.76 0.71 -4.52
CA GLU A 38 9.93 0.98 -5.32
C GLU A 38 9.57 1.01 -6.80
N ALA A 39 8.67 0.16 -7.23
CA ALA A 39 8.27 0.12 -8.62
C ALA A 39 7.49 1.35 -9.05
N LEU A 40 6.96 2.11 -8.10
CA LEU A 40 6.26 3.33 -8.45
C LEU A 40 7.21 4.42 -8.91
N GLY A 41 8.47 4.29 -8.60
CA GLY A 41 9.43 5.31 -8.94
C GLY A 41 9.41 6.41 -7.90
N PRO A 42 9.45 7.66 -8.31
CA PRO A 42 9.61 8.76 -7.36
C PRO A 42 8.32 9.13 -6.63
N ALA A 43 7.64 8.19 -6.08
CA ALA A 43 6.43 8.45 -5.34
C ALA A 43 6.76 8.88 -3.92
N GLU A 44 5.89 9.72 -3.37
CA GLU A 44 6.06 10.14 -2.00
C GLU A 44 5.00 9.43 -1.18
N VAL A 45 5.40 8.59 -0.28
CA VAL A 45 4.47 7.81 0.51
C VAL A 45 3.93 8.68 1.64
N GLN A 46 2.62 8.75 1.72
CA GLN A 46 1.98 9.55 2.74
C GLN A 46 1.63 8.72 3.96
N ASP A 47 1.24 7.49 3.76
CA ASP A 47 0.82 6.66 4.87
C ASP A 47 0.81 5.22 4.45
N VAL A 48 1.03 4.34 5.40
CA VAL A 48 0.95 2.91 5.17
C VAL A 48 0.12 2.33 6.30
N VAL A 49 -0.94 1.66 5.95
CA VAL A 49 -1.85 1.11 6.93
C VAL A 49 -1.84 -0.41 6.81
N ILE A 50 -1.58 -1.08 7.90
CA ILE A 50 -1.58 -2.53 7.92
C ILE A 50 -2.87 -3.00 8.57
N ALA A 51 -3.59 -3.85 7.87
CA ALA A 51 -4.83 -4.38 8.37
C ALA A 51 -4.67 -5.85 8.68
N TYR A 52 -5.39 -6.31 9.66
CA TYR A 52 -5.33 -7.70 10.06
C TYR A 52 -6.78 -8.17 10.14
N GLU A 53 -7.09 -9.21 9.40
CA GLU A 53 -8.44 -9.72 9.40
C GLU A 53 -8.43 -11.20 9.66
N MET A 54 -9.42 -11.66 10.36
CA MET A 54 -9.60 -13.09 10.55
C MET A 54 -10.58 -13.54 9.49
N THR A 55 -10.15 -14.42 8.63
CA THR A 55 -11.00 -14.92 7.55
C THR A 55 -11.24 -16.40 7.76
N GLU A 56 -12.07 -16.98 6.91
CA GLU A 56 -12.32 -18.40 7.01
C GLU A 56 -11.06 -19.17 6.66
N HIS A 57 -10.08 -18.57 6.09
CA HIS A 57 -8.82 -19.22 5.81
C HIS A 57 -7.77 -18.89 6.87
N GLY A 58 -8.19 -18.29 7.98
CA GLY A 58 -7.28 -17.94 9.05
C GLY A 58 -6.92 -16.48 9.01
N PRO A 59 -5.92 -16.07 9.78
CA PRO A 59 -5.54 -14.68 9.84
C PRO A 59 -4.89 -14.24 8.53
N TRP A 60 -5.24 -13.06 8.10
CA TRP A 60 -4.73 -12.55 6.84
C TRP A 60 -4.35 -11.10 7.03
N ARG A 61 -3.19 -10.72 6.57
CA ARG A 61 -2.75 -9.34 6.70
C ARG A 61 -2.68 -8.69 5.33
N SER A 62 -3.05 -7.43 5.29
CA SER A 62 -2.95 -6.67 4.07
C SER A 62 -2.40 -5.31 4.39
N GLY A 63 -1.88 -4.64 3.41
CA GLY A 63 -1.36 -3.30 3.57
C GLY A 63 -1.89 -2.39 2.51
N THR A 64 -2.18 -1.15 2.89
CA THR A 64 -2.61 -0.13 1.95
C THR A 64 -1.62 1.00 2.01
N VAL A 65 -1.13 1.41 0.85
CA VAL A 65 -0.16 2.48 0.75
C VAL A 65 -0.84 3.65 0.09
N TYR A 66 -0.83 4.80 0.77
CA TYR A 66 -1.35 6.03 0.22
C TYR A 66 -0.16 6.85 -0.22
N PHE A 67 -0.16 7.32 -1.43
CA PHE A 67 1.01 7.99 -1.97
C PHE A 67 0.61 9.10 -2.91
N HIS A 68 1.57 9.94 -3.19
CA HIS A 68 1.39 11.09 -4.05
C HIS A 68 2.50 11.05 -5.09
N LEU A 69 2.16 11.17 -6.34
CA LEU A 69 3.17 11.21 -7.38
C LEU A 69 3.52 12.65 -7.67
N PRO A 70 4.77 12.93 -7.92
CA PRO A 70 5.15 14.30 -8.22
C PRO A 70 4.52 14.76 -9.51
N GLU A 71 4.20 16.04 -9.53
CA GLU A 71 3.69 16.54 -10.70
C GLU A 71 4.72 16.73 -11.64
N ASP A 72 4.50 16.55 -12.86
CA ASP A 72 5.46 16.66 -13.68
C ASP A 72 5.58 17.80 -14.26
N ASP A 73 5.47 18.58 -14.27
CA ASP A 73 5.66 19.77 -14.79
C ASP A 73 6.15 19.92 -15.83
#